data_79cf9b3d014504b60f0f8854b413b176
#
_entry.id   79cf9b3d014504b60f0f8854b413b176
#
_cell.length_a   1.000
_cell.length_b   1.000
_cell.length_c   1.000
_cell.angle_alpha   90.00
_cell.angle_beta   90.00
_cell.angle_gamma   90.00
#
_symmetry.space_group_name_H-M   'P 1'
#
loop_
_entity.id
_entity.type
_entity.pdbx_description
1 polymer ?
#
loop_
_entity_poly.entity_id
_entity_poly.type
_entity_poly.pdbx_seq_one_letter_code
_entity_poly.pdbx_strand_id
1 'polypeptide(L)'
;MSVAVLGIGIVSALGCGLDDVRSGMEGKRKPAISHQHIQTSQGNVDLPYYQAQISGLEKFVQPTSLRRMTRFSQMALLAAHLAVKDSGINLKGTTRAGIVFGSAYGPLQAGFSFLDSLIDGSDSCPSPTSFATSVHNSMASLVSISLQIHGPSLTLSAFDLTCSSVLEIAELWLQTGELDYVLAGLGEEYCDVRGYATALLTKTEGSIEPFRLETCTYVPGEGFVCLLLGKQNNGSNHLACESGKGKPSFVSSSQIVFIAANGDKKTGKHYEPLLSGDRQVRCFSPLYGSMPVGVAFELAAAAVCLRDSLLYKNPVEMGNNIDSSQDIPWDAEITCIQYDEKGRYLALKLKGTR
;
A
#
# COMPACT_ATOMS: atom_id res chain seq x y z
N MET A 1 -10.06 6.92 -19.83
CA MET A 1 -9.40 5.72 -20.42
C MET A 1 -9.04 4.78 -19.29
N SER A 2 -9.21 3.50 -19.44
CA SER A 2 -8.76 2.54 -18.40
C SER A 2 -7.27 2.23 -18.60
N VAL A 3 -6.56 2.13 -17.50
CA VAL A 3 -5.15 1.74 -17.45
C VAL A 3 -5.09 0.24 -17.17
N ALA A 4 -4.15 -0.48 -17.78
CA ALA A 4 -3.94 -1.90 -17.52
C ALA A 4 -2.98 -2.11 -16.35
N VAL A 5 -3.32 -3.01 -15.42
CA VAL A 5 -2.41 -3.52 -14.39
C VAL A 5 -1.69 -4.74 -14.97
N LEU A 6 -0.44 -4.55 -15.36
CA LEU A 6 0.39 -5.55 -16.03
C LEU A 6 1.14 -6.45 -15.04
N GLY A 7 1.47 -5.92 -13.86
CA GLY A 7 2.13 -6.67 -12.82
C GLY A 7 1.99 -6.00 -11.46
N ILE A 8 2.03 -6.81 -10.40
CA ILE A 8 1.88 -6.38 -9.01
C ILE A 8 3.01 -6.97 -8.18
N GLY A 9 3.68 -6.11 -7.42
CA GLY A 9 4.62 -6.49 -6.39
C GLY A 9 4.17 -5.96 -5.04
N ILE A 10 4.26 -6.78 -4.02
CA ILE A 10 3.84 -6.44 -2.66
C ILE A 10 4.84 -6.95 -1.65
N VAL A 11 5.11 -6.13 -0.65
CA VAL A 11 5.86 -6.45 0.57
C VAL A 11 5.00 -6.03 1.76
N SER A 12 4.66 -6.95 2.62
CA SER A 12 3.75 -6.72 3.74
C SER A 12 4.08 -7.59 4.96
N ALA A 13 3.29 -7.50 5.99
CA ALA A 13 3.40 -8.39 7.16
C ALA A 13 3.14 -9.86 6.83
N LEU A 14 2.46 -10.16 5.72
CA LEU A 14 2.29 -11.53 5.23
C LEU A 14 3.54 -12.08 4.54
N GLY A 15 4.40 -11.23 4.01
CA GLY A 15 5.58 -11.61 3.22
C GLY A 15 5.72 -10.82 1.94
N CYS A 16 6.23 -11.48 0.88
CA CYS A 16 6.60 -10.87 -0.37
C CYS A 16 5.93 -11.56 -1.56
N GLY A 17 5.21 -10.76 -2.36
CA GLY A 17 4.53 -11.24 -3.56
C GLY A 17 3.11 -11.73 -3.32
N LEU A 18 2.41 -11.99 -4.41
CA LEU A 18 0.97 -12.30 -4.37
C LEU A 18 0.66 -13.67 -3.77
N ASP A 19 1.59 -14.64 -3.81
CA ASP A 19 1.39 -15.96 -3.23
C ASP A 19 1.32 -15.91 -1.69
N ASP A 20 2.11 -15.03 -1.05
CA ASP A 20 2.03 -14.81 0.39
C ASP A 20 0.71 -14.12 0.78
N VAL A 21 0.23 -13.19 -0.05
CA VAL A 21 -1.09 -12.55 0.13
C VAL A 21 -2.20 -13.59 0.02
N ARG A 22 -2.17 -14.42 -1.03
CA ARG A 22 -3.12 -15.53 -1.23
C ARG A 22 -3.16 -16.44 -0.01
N SER A 23 -2.00 -16.89 0.46
CA SER A 23 -1.88 -17.74 1.64
C SER A 23 -2.46 -17.10 2.91
N GLY A 24 -2.32 -15.77 3.05
CA GLY A 24 -2.96 -14.99 4.12
C GLY A 24 -4.48 -14.96 4.01
N MET A 25 -5.01 -14.69 2.81
CA MET A 25 -6.46 -14.66 2.54
C MET A 25 -7.11 -16.02 2.72
N GLU A 26 -6.39 -17.12 2.46
CA GLU A 26 -6.80 -18.50 2.75
C GLU A 26 -6.73 -18.85 4.24
N GLY A 27 -6.16 -18.00 5.09
CA GLY A 27 -5.93 -18.26 6.50
C GLY A 27 -4.77 -19.23 6.79
N LYS A 28 -3.99 -19.60 5.78
CA LYS A 28 -2.81 -20.50 5.89
C LYS A 28 -1.59 -19.79 6.46
N ARG A 29 -1.50 -18.47 6.26
CA ARG A 29 -0.41 -17.61 6.72
C ARG A 29 -0.95 -16.48 7.59
N LYS A 30 -0.32 -16.27 8.74
CA LYS A 30 -0.64 -15.16 9.63
C LYS A 30 0.31 -13.98 9.38
N PRO A 31 -0.15 -12.74 9.53
CA PRO A 31 0.72 -11.58 9.44
C PRO A 31 1.73 -11.56 10.60
N ALA A 32 2.93 -11.07 10.34
CA ALA A 32 3.93 -10.84 11.37
C ALA A 32 3.56 -9.58 12.17
N ILE A 33 3.30 -9.76 13.47
CA ILE A 33 3.04 -8.67 14.41
C ILE A 33 4.21 -8.61 15.38
N SER A 34 4.79 -7.42 15.51
CA SER A 34 5.83 -7.08 16.47
C SER A 34 5.30 -6.09 17.50
N HIS A 35 5.99 -5.92 18.61
CA HIS A 35 5.61 -5.02 19.68
C HIS A 35 6.72 -4.02 19.97
N GLN A 36 6.34 -2.77 20.20
CA GLN A 36 7.24 -1.71 20.63
C GLN A 36 6.82 -1.22 22.01
N HIS A 37 7.76 -1.30 22.97
CA HIS A 37 7.56 -0.73 24.29
C HIS A 37 7.88 0.76 24.24
N ILE A 38 6.89 1.61 24.51
CA ILE A 38 6.99 3.06 24.36
C ILE A 38 6.71 3.70 25.72
N GLN A 39 7.64 4.52 26.19
CA GLN A 39 7.42 5.39 27.34
C GLN A 39 6.85 6.72 26.86
N THR A 40 5.63 7.04 27.28
CA THR A 40 4.97 8.31 26.96
C THR A 40 4.77 9.14 28.25
N SER A 41 4.38 10.41 28.09
CA SER A 41 3.96 11.25 29.20
C SER A 41 2.72 10.75 29.96
N GLN A 42 1.96 9.81 29.34
CA GLN A 42 0.74 9.23 29.90
C GLN A 42 0.97 7.82 30.49
N GLY A 43 2.21 7.31 30.44
CA GLY A 43 2.59 5.98 30.92
C GLY A 43 3.26 5.12 29.85
N ASN A 44 3.55 3.88 30.22
CA ASN A 44 4.15 2.90 29.29
C ASN A 44 3.07 2.24 28.43
N VAL A 45 3.32 2.15 27.14
CA VAL A 45 2.45 1.52 26.14
C VAL A 45 3.22 0.40 25.45
N ASP A 46 2.62 -0.78 25.37
CA ASP A 46 3.09 -1.88 24.51
C ASP A 46 2.29 -1.82 23.21
N LEU A 47 2.88 -1.20 22.17
CA LEU A 47 2.19 -0.94 20.90
C LEU A 47 2.45 -2.09 19.93
N PRO A 48 1.42 -2.86 19.52
CA PRO A 48 1.55 -3.80 18.42
C PRO A 48 1.68 -3.06 17.08
N TYR A 49 2.43 -3.62 16.15
CA TYR A 49 2.49 -3.15 14.77
C TYR A 49 2.72 -4.29 13.79
N TYR A 50 2.19 -4.14 12.57
CA TYR A 50 2.38 -5.10 11.49
C TYR A 50 3.72 -4.85 10.82
N GLN A 51 4.64 -5.82 10.97
CA GLN A 51 6.00 -5.72 10.46
C GLN A 51 6.14 -6.42 9.12
N ALA A 52 6.51 -5.67 8.08
CA ALA A 52 6.76 -6.23 6.77
C ALA A 52 7.90 -7.24 6.78
N GLN A 53 7.71 -8.37 6.12
CA GLN A 53 8.71 -9.43 5.99
C GLN A 53 9.46 -9.22 4.66
N ILE A 54 10.72 -8.76 4.74
CA ILE A 54 11.56 -8.53 3.56
C ILE A 54 12.42 -9.78 3.36
N SER A 55 12.18 -10.49 2.26
CA SER A 55 12.96 -11.70 1.91
C SER A 55 13.16 -11.79 0.39
N GLY A 56 14.33 -12.28 -0.01
CA GLY A 56 14.64 -12.51 -1.42
C GLY A 56 15.12 -11.27 -2.19
N LEU A 57 15.34 -10.12 -1.53
CA LEU A 57 15.88 -8.92 -2.18
C LEU A 57 17.33 -9.14 -2.68
N GLU A 58 18.08 -10.01 -2.02
CA GLU A 58 19.43 -10.44 -2.43
C GLU A 58 19.47 -11.12 -3.80
N LYS A 59 18.33 -11.57 -4.34
CA LYS A 59 18.23 -12.12 -5.69
C LYS A 59 18.28 -11.05 -6.77
N PHE A 60 18.02 -9.80 -6.41
CA PHE A 60 17.92 -8.66 -7.31
C PHE A 60 19.05 -7.66 -7.12
N VAL A 61 19.61 -7.59 -5.92
CA VAL A 61 20.58 -6.57 -5.53
C VAL A 61 21.75 -7.20 -4.79
N GLN A 62 22.96 -6.69 -5.02
CA GLN A 62 24.15 -7.20 -4.32
C GLN A 62 24.06 -6.93 -2.81
N PRO A 63 24.49 -7.89 -1.95
CA PRO A 63 24.42 -7.76 -0.49
C PRO A 63 25.14 -6.54 0.08
N THR A 64 26.22 -6.09 -0.57
CA THR A 64 26.97 -4.89 -0.18
C THR A 64 26.15 -3.61 -0.30
N SER A 65 25.25 -3.55 -1.29
CA SER A 65 24.35 -2.41 -1.50
C SER A 65 23.23 -2.38 -0.46
N LEU A 66 22.75 -3.56 -0.01
CA LEU A 66 21.65 -3.67 0.96
C LEU A 66 21.98 -3.01 2.31
N ARG A 67 23.25 -3.08 2.75
CA ARG A 67 23.70 -2.51 4.02
C ARG A 67 23.56 -0.99 4.13
N ARG A 68 23.47 -0.31 2.99
CA ARG A 68 23.35 1.16 2.90
C ARG A 68 21.93 1.63 2.64
N MET A 69 20.98 0.70 2.45
CA MET A 69 19.59 1.01 2.16
C MET A 69 18.77 1.07 3.44
N THR A 70 17.92 2.09 3.56
CA THR A 70 16.90 2.13 4.60
C THR A 70 15.91 0.98 4.41
N ARG A 71 15.26 0.57 5.49
CA ARG A 71 14.21 -0.47 5.43
C ARG A 71 13.11 -0.08 4.45
N PHE A 72 12.70 1.20 4.45
CA PHE A 72 11.71 1.73 3.52
C PHE A 72 12.13 1.55 2.05
N SER A 73 13.38 1.91 1.73
CA SER A 73 13.93 1.71 0.38
C SER A 73 14.02 0.24 -0.02
N GLN A 74 14.32 -0.66 0.93
CA GLN A 74 14.35 -2.11 0.66
C GLN A 74 12.96 -2.65 0.30
N MET A 75 11.90 -2.22 1.03
CA MET A 75 10.52 -2.60 0.71
C MET A 75 10.10 -2.10 -0.68
N ALA A 76 10.37 -0.83 -0.98
CA ALA A 76 10.05 -0.24 -2.28
C ALA A 76 10.76 -0.94 -3.45
N LEU A 77 12.05 -1.20 -3.27
CA LEU A 77 12.87 -1.87 -4.28
C LEU A 77 12.41 -3.31 -4.54
N LEU A 78 12.13 -4.06 -3.47
CA LEU A 78 11.64 -5.43 -3.62
C LEU A 78 10.27 -5.47 -4.29
N ALA A 79 9.34 -4.61 -3.87
CA ALA A 79 8.02 -4.53 -4.49
C ALA A 79 8.10 -4.17 -5.98
N ALA A 80 8.99 -3.24 -6.36
CA ALA A 80 9.20 -2.86 -7.76
C ALA A 80 9.75 -4.04 -8.60
N HIS A 81 10.75 -4.76 -8.10
CA HIS A 81 11.27 -5.95 -8.78
C HIS A 81 10.21 -7.05 -8.90
N LEU A 82 9.40 -7.26 -7.87
CA LEU A 82 8.31 -8.24 -7.91
C LEU A 82 7.24 -7.85 -8.94
N ALA A 83 6.88 -6.56 -9.06
CA ALA A 83 5.93 -6.09 -10.06
C ALA A 83 6.44 -6.30 -11.49
N VAL A 84 7.71 -6.00 -11.75
CA VAL A 84 8.34 -6.24 -13.05
C VAL A 84 8.41 -7.73 -13.34
N LYS A 85 8.77 -8.56 -12.36
CA LYS A 85 8.80 -10.02 -12.50
C LYS A 85 7.41 -10.60 -12.79
N ASP A 86 6.38 -10.12 -12.09
CA ASP A 86 4.98 -10.56 -12.24
C ASP A 86 4.45 -10.24 -13.66
N SER A 87 4.84 -9.09 -14.21
CA SER A 87 4.45 -8.68 -15.56
C SER A 87 5.16 -9.44 -16.68
N GLY A 88 6.32 -10.00 -16.43
CA GLY A 88 7.21 -10.58 -17.46
C GLY A 88 7.82 -9.55 -18.42
N ILE A 89 7.63 -8.23 -18.18
CA ILE A 89 8.09 -7.16 -19.07
C ILE A 89 9.50 -6.73 -18.69
N ASN A 90 10.36 -6.59 -19.68
CA ASN A 90 11.72 -6.09 -19.48
C ASN A 90 11.74 -4.56 -19.64
N LEU A 91 12.02 -3.85 -18.54
CA LEU A 91 12.11 -2.37 -18.51
C LEU A 91 13.54 -1.84 -18.62
N LYS A 92 14.53 -2.72 -18.71
CA LYS A 92 15.96 -2.34 -18.66
C LYS A 92 16.34 -1.44 -19.83
N GLY A 93 16.91 -0.27 -19.52
CA GLY A 93 17.43 0.68 -20.50
C GLY A 93 16.37 1.49 -21.23
N THR A 94 15.09 1.38 -20.86
CA THR A 94 14.02 2.13 -21.52
C THR A 94 13.89 3.55 -20.97
N THR A 95 13.64 4.51 -21.87
CA THR A 95 13.22 5.87 -21.57
C THR A 95 11.69 6.01 -21.57
N ARG A 96 10.97 4.98 -22.03
CA ARG A 96 9.51 4.96 -22.16
C ARG A 96 8.80 4.32 -20.97
N ALA A 97 9.51 4.13 -19.85
CA ALA A 97 8.92 3.78 -18.55
C ALA A 97 9.21 4.88 -17.54
N GLY A 98 8.19 5.26 -16.76
CA GLY A 98 8.30 6.22 -15.66
C GLY A 98 8.14 5.57 -14.30
N ILE A 99 8.52 6.27 -13.25
CA ILE A 99 8.35 5.87 -11.86
C ILE A 99 7.56 6.97 -11.14
N VAL A 100 6.43 6.62 -10.56
CA VAL A 100 5.68 7.52 -9.70
C VAL A 100 5.42 6.82 -8.36
N PHE A 101 6.05 7.30 -7.30
CA PHE A 101 5.93 6.70 -5.98
C PHE A 101 5.25 7.65 -5.00
N GLY A 102 4.60 7.08 -3.98
CA GLY A 102 3.90 7.83 -2.96
C GLY A 102 4.04 7.22 -1.57
N SER A 103 4.11 8.11 -0.58
CA SER A 103 4.05 7.78 0.83
C SER A 103 3.45 8.96 1.58
N ALA A 104 2.59 8.70 2.57
CA ALA A 104 2.01 9.76 3.37
C ALA A 104 3.05 10.44 4.27
N TYR A 105 3.96 9.66 4.82
CA TYR A 105 4.94 10.12 5.81
C TYR A 105 6.37 10.14 5.28
N GLY A 106 6.67 9.39 4.21
CA GLY A 106 8.01 9.27 3.65
C GLY A 106 9.00 8.53 4.56
N PRO A 107 10.31 8.71 4.36
CA PRO A 107 11.37 8.05 5.12
C PRO A 107 11.60 8.72 6.48
N LEU A 108 10.62 8.59 7.41
CA LEU A 108 10.65 9.23 8.73
C LEU A 108 11.88 8.85 9.54
N GLN A 109 12.25 7.55 9.57
CA GLN A 109 13.39 7.09 10.35
C GLN A 109 14.68 7.77 9.89
N ALA A 110 14.90 7.88 8.58
CA ALA A 110 16.08 8.54 8.05
C ALA A 110 16.08 10.05 8.34
N GLY A 111 14.88 10.70 8.24
CA GLY A 111 14.70 12.11 8.56
C GLY A 111 15.03 12.41 10.02
N PHE A 112 14.51 11.64 10.95
CA PHE A 112 14.81 11.81 12.38
C PHE A 112 16.26 11.47 12.71
N SER A 113 16.83 10.40 12.14
CA SER A 113 18.26 10.09 12.32
C SER A 113 19.17 11.22 11.82
N PHE A 114 18.77 11.92 10.76
CA PHE A 114 19.48 13.11 10.29
C PHE A 114 19.38 14.26 11.30
N LEU A 115 18.18 14.56 11.82
CA LEU A 115 17.96 15.59 12.83
C LEU A 115 18.72 15.29 14.13
N ASP A 116 18.72 14.04 14.59
CA ASP A 116 19.48 13.62 15.78
C ASP A 116 20.98 13.85 15.55
N SER A 117 21.50 13.59 14.35
CA SER A 117 22.93 13.85 14.04
C SER A 117 23.30 15.33 14.12
N LEU A 118 22.34 16.25 13.86
CA LEU A 118 22.54 17.70 14.02
C LEU A 118 22.47 18.11 15.49
N ILE A 119 21.50 17.57 16.25
CA ILE A 119 21.29 17.95 17.65
C ILE A 119 22.43 17.44 18.54
N ASP A 120 22.81 16.16 18.37
CA ASP A 120 23.83 15.52 19.22
C ASP A 120 25.25 15.85 18.78
N GLY A 121 25.47 15.99 17.46
CA GLY A 121 26.80 16.22 16.89
C GLY A 121 27.24 17.69 16.80
N SER A 122 26.40 18.65 17.22
CA SER A 122 26.50 20.07 16.89
C SER A 122 26.57 20.32 15.36
N ASP A 123 26.44 21.58 14.93
CA ASP A 123 26.40 21.98 13.51
C ASP A 123 27.63 21.56 12.66
N SER A 124 28.64 20.97 13.28
CA SER A 124 29.91 20.64 12.64
C SER A 124 29.98 19.25 12.01
N CYS A 125 28.99 18.34 12.26
CA CYS A 125 29.09 16.95 11.77
C CYS A 125 27.75 16.29 11.42
N PRO A 126 26.91 16.90 10.55
CA PRO A 126 25.67 16.25 10.10
C PRO A 126 26.00 15.00 9.27
N SER A 127 25.17 13.97 9.37
CA SER A 127 25.34 12.73 8.60
C SER A 127 24.93 12.92 7.13
N PRO A 128 25.86 12.95 6.15
CA PRO A 128 25.50 13.07 4.74
C PRO A 128 24.69 11.88 4.22
N THR A 129 24.93 10.69 4.80
CA THR A 129 24.19 9.47 4.43
C THR A 129 22.75 9.54 4.89
N SER A 130 22.49 9.96 6.13
CA SER A 130 21.12 10.13 6.65
C SER A 130 20.39 11.22 5.87
N PHE A 131 21.07 12.33 5.53
CA PHE A 131 20.50 13.38 4.67
C PHE A 131 20.07 12.82 3.30
N ALA A 132 20.97 12.13 2.60
CA ALA A 132 20.68 11.60 1.27
C ALA A 132 19.51 10.58 1.26
N THR A 133 19.27 9.89 2.36
CA THR A 133 18.18 8.92 2.48
C THR A 133 16.91 9.49 3.11
N SER A 134 16.93 10.70 3.67
CA SER A 134 15.77 11.36 4.30
C SER A 134 14.80 11.99 3.29
N VAL A 135 15.24 12.21 2.05
CA VAL A 135 14.39 12.82 1.02
C VAL A 135 13.42 11.80 0.43
N HIS A 136 12.18 12.21 0.19
CA HIS A 136 11.10 11.32 -0.25
C HIS A 136 11.40 10.57 -1.54
N ASN A 137 12.16 11.15 -2.46
CA ASN A 137 12.48 10.54 -3.75
C ASN A 137 13.66 9.54 -3.71
N SER A 138 14.29 9.33 -2.55
CA SER A 138 15.45 8.43 -2.43
C SER A 138 15.11 7.00 -2.85
N MET A 139 13.93 6.50 -2.48
CA MET A 139 13.46 5.16 -2.86
C MET A 139 13.21 5.02 -4.37
N ALA A 140 12.58 6.03 -5.01
CA ALA A 140 12.33 6.01 -6.45
C ALA A 140 13.63 6.06 -7.25
N SER A 141 14.61 6.84 -6.79
CA SER A 141 15.94 6.91 -7.39
C SER A 141 16.68 5.57 -7.32
N LEU A 142 16.62 4.86 -6.19
CA LEU A 142 17.21 3.52 -6.04
C LEU A 142 16.56 2.50 -6.98
N VAL A 143 15.23 2.55 -7.13
CA VAL A 143 14.49 1.68 -8.05
C VAL A 143 14.87 1.98 -9.51
N SER A 144 14.95 3.28 -9.89
CA SER A 144 15.38 3.70 -11.22
C SER A 144 16.77 3.15 -11.58
N ILE A 145 17.73 3.30 -10.66
CA ILE A 145 19.10 2.77 -10.85
C ILE A 145 19.09 1.24 -10.95
N SER A 146 18.38 0.54 -10.06
CA SER A 146 18.38 -0.91 -10.00
C SER A 146 17.71 -1.56 -11.21
N LEU A 147 16.59 -1.00 -11.67
CA LEU A 147 15.85 -1.48 -12.84
C LEU A 147 16.38 -0.88 -14.16
N GLN A 148 17.32 0.07 -14.09
CA GLN A 148 17.85 0.81 -15.24
C GLN A 148 16.74 1.48 -16.07
N ILE A 149 15.80 2.13 -15.38
CA ILE A 149 14.75 2.93 -15.99
C ILE A 149 15.27 4.36 -16.15
N HIS A 150 15.20 4.91 -17.36
CA HIS A 150 15.75 6.23 -17.69
C HIS A 150 14.67 7.28 -18.00
N GLY A 151 13.40 6.95 -17.81
CA GLY A 151 12.28 7.88 -17.96
C GLY A 151 12.06 8.76 -16.71
N PRO A 152 10.98 9.54 -16.69
CA PRO A 152 10.69 10.46 -15.59
C PRO A 152 10.46 9.73 -14.28
N SER A 153 10.85 10.37 -13.17
CA SER A 153 10.65 9.87 -11.81
C SER A 153 10.08 10.97 -10.93
N LEU A 154 9.01 10.67 -10.22
CA LEU A 154 8.31 11.59 -9.32
C LEU A 154 7.97 10.87 -8.02
N THR A 155 8.03 11.61 -6.90
CA THR A 155 7.55 11.12 -5.60
C THR A 155 6.57 12.13 -5.01
N LEU A 156 5.45 11.63 -4.51
CA LEU A 156 4.32 12.41 -4.03
C LEU A 156 4.01 12.09 -2.56
N SER A 157 3.55 13.12 -1.83
CA SER A 157 3.03 12.96 -0.47
C SER A 157 1.80 13.84 -0.32
N ALA A 158 0.66 13.21 0.00
CA ALA A 158 -0.62 13.88 0.18
C ALA A 158 -1.48 13.19 1.25
N PHE A 159 -0.84 12.59 2.28
CA PHE A 159 -1.48 11.79 3.33
C PHE A 159 -2.45 10.75 2.77
N ASP A 160 -3.71 10.72 3.20
CA ASP A 160 -4.71 9.75 2.74
C ASP A 160 -5.04 9.85 1.24
N LEU A 161 -4.69 10.95 0.58
CA LEU A 161 -4.88 11.15 -0.86
C LEU A 161 -3.64 10.81 -1.70
N THR A 162 -2.58 10.28 -1.08
CA THR A 162 -1.35 9.93 -1.78
C THR A 162 -1.61 8.93 -2.91
N CYS A 163 -2.47 7.94 -2.67
CA CYS A 163 -2.81 6.94 -3.70
C CYS A 163 -3.48 7.56 -4.92
N SER A 164 -4.46 8.49 -4.74
CA SER A 164 -5.11 9.15 -5.87
C SER A 164 -4.10 9.96 -6.68
N SER A 165 -3.25 10.75 -6.01
CA SER A 165 -2.26 11.58 -6.67
C SER A 165 -1.26 10.75 -7.51
N VAL A 166 -0.81 9.61 -6.99
CA VAL A 166 0.09 8.70 -7.71
C VAL A 166 -0.57 8.11 -8.94
N LEU A 167 -1.80 7.62 -8.81
CA LEU A 167 -2.51 6.97 -9.91
C LEU A 167 -2.96 7.95 -10.97
N GLU A 168 -3.38 9.16 -10.59
CA GLU A 168 -3.73 10.25 -11.52
C GLU A 168 -2.52 10.68 -12.37
N ILE A 169 -1.34 10.81 -11.77
CA ILE A 169 -0.11 11.12 -12.53
C ILE A 169 0.29 9.94 -13.43
N ALA A 170 0.19 8.70 -12.93
CA ALA A 170 0.50 7.54 -13.74
C ALA A 170 -0.42 7.44 -14.97
N GLU A 171 -1.72 7.66 -14.78
CA GLU A 171 -2.69 7.70 -15.86
C GLU A 171 -2.38 8.82 -16.85
N LEU A 172 -2.11 10.04 -16.37
CA LEU A 172 -1.76 11.19 -17.21
C LEU A 172 -0.54 10.89 -18.09
N TRP A 173 0.53 10.35 -17.53
CA TRP A 173 1.74 10.01 -18.29
C TRP A 173 1.51 8.93 -19.36
N LEU A 174 0.65 7.96 -19.08
CA LEU A 174 0.28 6.95 -20.08
C LEU A 174 -0.62 7.53 -21.19
N GLN A 175 -1.51 8.47 -20.84
CA GLN A 175 -2.43 9.11 -21.80
C GLN A 175 -1.70 10.02 -22.79
N THR A 176 -0.65 10.74 -22.39
CA THR A 176 0.16 11.58 -23.29
C THR A 176 0.83 10.77 -24.40
N GLY A 177 1.01 9.47 -24.19
CA GLY A 177 1.68 8.58 -25.15
C GLY A 177 3.19 8.69 -25.16
N GLU A 178 3.76 9.49 -24.28
CA GLU A 178 5.22 9.59 -24.10
C GLU A 178 5.78 8.34 -23.40
N LEU A 179 5.00 7.73 -22.51
CA LEU A 179 5.35 6.51 -21.81
C LEU A 179 4.48 5.33 -22.24
N ASP A 180 5.08 4.14 -22.23
CA ASP A 180 4.38 2.88 -22.44
C ASP A 180 4.07 2.20 -21.10
N TYR A 181 4.91 2.47 -20.09
CA TYR A 181 4.82 1.86 -18.76
C TYR A 181 5.04 2.88 -17.65
N VAL A 182 4.35 2.68 -16.52
CA VAL A 182 4.59 3.44 -15.29
C VAL A 182 4.63 2.47 -14.12
N LEU A 183 5.72 2.51 -13.34
CA LEU A 183 5.78 1.89 -12.03
C LEU A 183 5.15 2.85 -11.03
N ALA A 184 3.94 2.53 -10.56
CA ALA A 184 3.22 3.26 -9.52
C ALA A 184 3.42 2.54 -8.18
N GLY A 185 4.17 3.13 -7.26
CA GLY A 185 4.50 2.52 -5.98
C GLY A 185 3.93 3.29 -4.79
N LEU A 186 3.42 2.57 -3.80
CA LEU A 186 2.71 3.11 -2.64
C LEU A 186 3.11 2.33 -1.38
N GLY A 187 3.59 3.01 -0.36
CA GLY A 187 4.00 2.33 0.88
C GLY A 187 4.30 3.26 2.03
N GLU A 188 4.42 2.65 3.20
CA GLU A 188 4.77 3.31 4.45
C GLU A 188 5.80 2.48 5.21
N GLU A 189 6.67 3.15 5.98
CA GLU A 189 7.50 2.51 6.98
C GLU A 189 6.89 2.66 8.38
N TYR A 190 7.19 1.71 9.25
CA TYR A 190 7.03 1.86 10.69
C TYR A 190 8.38 2.21 11.31
N CYS A 191 8.39 3.19 12.21
CA CYS A 191 9.57 3.61 12.95
C CYS A 191 9.19 4.11 14.35
N ASP A 192 10.18 4.31 15.19
CA ASP A 192 9.99 4.70 16.59
C ASP A 192 9.16 5.97 16.75
N VAL A 193 9.38 6.97 15.89
CA VAL A 193 8.65 8.23 15.92
C VAL A 193 7.17 8.02 15.59
N ARG A 194 6.88 7.20 14.58
CA ARG A 194 5.49 6.87 14.22
C ARG A 194 4.82 6.07 15.33
N GLY A 195 5.55 5.14 15.95
CA GLY A 195 5.08 4.39 17.13
C GLY A 195 4.73 5.31 18.28
N TYR A 196 5.63 6.23 18.63
CA TYR A 196 5.42 7.20 19.69
C TYR A 196 4.19 8.09 19.42
N ALA A 197 4.06 8.65 18.21
CA ALA A 197 2.91 9.43 17.82
C ALA A 197 1.60 8.63 17.89
N THR A 198 1.63 7.37 17.45
CA THR A 198 0.47 6.47 17.54
C THR A 198 0.09 6.21 18.99
N ALA A 199 1.04 5.90 19.87
CA ALA A 199 0.79 5.64 21.28
C ALA A 199 0.18 6.84 22.03
N LEU A 200 0.50 8.07 21.60
CA LEU A 200 -0.08 9.29 22.16
C LEU A 200 -1.49 9.61 21.64
N LEU A 201 -1.74 9.34 20.35
CA LEU A 201 -2.93 9.80 19.64
C LEU A 201 -4.04 8.75 19.57
N THR A 202 -3.67 7.47 19.69
CA THR A 202 -4.60 6.35 19.52
C THR A 202 -4.53 5.41 20.71
N LYS A 203 -5.71 5.04 21.24
CA LYS A 203 -5.83 3.91 22.16
C LYS A 203 -6.18 2.68 21.32
N THR A 204 -5.20 1.83 21.06
CA THR A 204 -5.43 0.59 20.30
C THR A 204 -5.79 -0.56 21.24
N GLU A 205 -6.74 -1.40 20.80
CA GLU A 205 -7.13 -2.64 21.49
C GLU A 205 -6.30 -3.86 21.06
N GLY A 206 -5.26 -3.64 20.23
CA GLY A 206 -4.28 -4.67 19.84
C GLY A 206 -4.61 -5.44 18.56
N SER A 207 -5.82 -5.32 18.01
CA SER A 207 -6.21 -5.92 16.72
C SER A 207 -7.04 -4.95 15.89
N ILE A 208 -6.93 -5.04 14.57
CA ILE A 208 -7.77 -4.27 13.66
C ILE A 208 -9.11 -4.96 13.52
N GLU A 209 -10.18 -4.24 13.86
CA GLU A 209 -11.56 -4.65 13.63
C GLU A 209 -12.24 -3.67 12.66
N PRO A 210 -12.09 -3.87 11.35
CA PRO A 210 -12.44 -2.88 10.34
C PRO A 210 -13.93 -2.57 10.26
N PHE A 211 -14.76 -3.43 10.81
CA PHE A 211 -16.23 -3.28 10.84
C PHE A 211 -16.77 -2.67 12.14
N ARG A 212 -15.91 -2.45 13.16
CA ARG A 212 -16.23 -1.71 14.37
C ARG A 212 -15.95 -0.23 14.18
N LEU A 213 -16.79 0.45 13.40
CA LEU A 213 -16.56 1.81 12.93
C LEU A 213 -16.59 2.89 14.02
N GLU A 214 -17.18 2.61 15.18
CA GLU A 214 -17.34 3.57 16.28
C GLU A 214 -16.18 3.57 17.28
N THR A 215 -15.31 2.57 17.22
CA THR A 215 -14.15 2.43 18.09
C THR A 215 -12.84 2.58 17.31
N CYS A 216 -11.79 3.03 17.99
CA CYS A 216 -10.47 3.06 17.38
C CYS A 216 -9.79 1.70 17.58
N THR A 217 -9.60 0.97 16.48
CA THR A 217 -8.87 -0.32 16.46
C THR A 217 -7.63 -0.22 15.57
N TYR A 218 -7.10 1.00 15.43
CA TYR A 218 -5.93 1.30 14.59
C TYR A 218 -4.68 0.61 15.13
N VAL A 219 -4.05 -0.23 14.31
CA VAL A 219 -2.75 -0.86 14.60
C VAL A 219 -1.81 -0.55 13.43
N PRO A 220 -0.74 0.23 13.65
CA PRO A 220 0.11 0.68 12.55
C PRO A 220 0.73 -0.50 11.81
N GLY A 221 0.89 -0.32 10.52
CA GLY A 221 1.55 -1.29 9.65
C GLY A 221 2.61 -0.64 8.78
N GLU A 222 3.48 -1.46 8.19
CA GLU A 222 4.41 -1.06 7.16
C GLU A 222 4.34 -2.01 5.97
N GLY A 223 4.74 -1.51 4.82
CA GLY A 223 4.76 -2.30 3.59
C GLY A 223 4.83 -1.42 2.36
N PHE A 224 4.92 -2.07 1.21
CA PHE A 224 4.98 -1.40 -0.08
C PHE A 224 4.26 -2.22 -1.16
N VAL A 225 3.41 -1.57 -1.94
CA VAL A 225 2.79 -2.12 -3.14
C VAL A 225 3.32 -1.37 -4.35
N CYS A 226 3.71 -2.08 -5.38
CA CYS A 226 4.11 -1.53 -6.65
C CYS A 226 3.27 -2.14 -7.77
N LEU A 227 2.69 -1.30 -8.61
CA LEU A 227 1.92 -1.68 -9.78
C LEU A 227 2.72 -1.32 -11.03
N LEU A 228 2.93 -2.26 -11.93
CA LEU A 228 3.34 -1.93 -13.28
C LEU A 228 2.08 -1.65 -14.10
N LEU A 229 1.91 -0.40 -14.47
CA LEU A 229 0.79 0.09 -15.26
C LEU A 229 1.23 0.30 -16.72
N GLY A 230 0.31 0.09 -17.65
CA GLY A 230 0.55 0.30 -19.07
C GLY A 230 -0.73 0.57 -19.84
N LYS A 231 -0.59 0.74 -21.16
CA LYS A 231 -1.74 0.78 -22.05
C LYS A 231 -2.42 -0.57 -22.06
N GLN A 232 -3.71 -0.57 -22.34
CA GLN A 232 -4.53 -1.77 -22.36
C GLN A 232 -3.98 -2.81 -23.33
N ASN A 233 -3.75 -4.03 -22.81
CA ASN A 233 -3.47 -5.23 -23.60
C ASN A 233 -4.51 -6.30 -23.26
N ASN A 234 -4.82 -7.19 -24.21
CA ASN A 234 -5.68 -8.35 -23.94
C ASN A 234 -5.05 -9.21 -22.83
N GLY A 235 -5.85 -9.60 -21.83
CA GLY A 235 -5.41 -10.46 -20.71
C GLY A 235 -4.89 -9.73 -19.49
N SER A 236 -4.92 -8.40 -19.44
CA SER A 236 -4.55 -7.62 -18.25
C SER A 236 -5.76 -7.00 -17.56
N ASN A 237 -5.76 -6.97 -16.22
CA ASN A 237 -6.83 -6.34 -15.45
C ASN A 237 -6.90 -4.84 -15.74
N HIS A 238 -8.13 -4.34 -15.93
CA HIS A 238 -8.39 -2.92 -16.14
C HIS A 238 -8.57 -2.20 -14.82
N LEU A 239 -7.83 -1.12 -14.62
CA LEU A 239 -7.93 -0.23 -13.48
C LEU A 239 -8.54 1.10 -13.93
N ALA A 240 -9.63 1.50 -13.26
CA ALA A 240 -10.20 2.84 -13.37
C ALA A 240 -10.17 3.52 -12.00
N CYS A 241 -9.90 4.82 -11.98
CA CYS A 241 -9.81 5.63 -10.77
C CYS A 241 -10.92 6.67 -10.75
N GLU A 242 -11.50 6.89 -9.58
CA GLU A 242 -12.43 7.97 -9.29
C GLU A 242 -12.04 8.58 -7.94
N SER A 243 -11.82 9.89 -7.89
CA SER A 243 -11.58 10.63 -6.65
C SER A 243 -12.59 11.76 -6.49
N GLY A 244 -12.93 12.09 -5.25
CA GLY A 244 -13.93 13.13 -5.00
C GLY A 244 -14.33 13.26 -3.54
N LYS A 245 -15.53 13.80 -3.31
CA LYS A 245 -16.14 13.94 -1.99
C LYS A 245 -17.57 13.44 -2.01
N GLY A 246 -17.97 12.71 -0.97
CA GLY A 246 -19.31 12.17 -0.81
C GLY A 246 -19.43 10.72 -1.28
N LYS A 247 -20.41 10.40 -2.13
CA LYS A 247 -20.68 9.01 -2.55
C LYS A 247 -20.06 8.72 -3.92
N PRO A 248 -19.15 7.75 -4.04
CA PRO A 248 -18.53 7.39 -5.32
C PRO A 248 -19.52 6.74 -6.28
N SER A 249 -19.42 7.07 -7.57
CA SER A 249 -20.25 6.45 -8.59
C SER A 249 -19.91 4.97 -8.79
N PHE A 250 -18.63 4.61 -8.71
CA PHE A 250 -18.18 3.23 -8.83
C PHE A 250 -18.81 2.32 -7.79
N VAL A 251 -18.89 2.75 -6.53
CA VAL A 251 -19.51 1.99 -5.46
C VAL A 251 -21.00 1.78 -5.68
N SER A 252 -21.69 2.76 -6.27
CA SER A 252 -23.12 2.67 -6.54
C SER A 252 -23.46 1.57 -7.55
N SER A 253 -22.55 1.27 -8.47
CA SER A 253 -22.71 0.26 -9.53
C SER A 253 -22.07 -1.11 -9.20
N SER A 254 -21.26 -1.20 -8.11
CA SER A 254 -20.50 -2.42 -7.80
C SER A 254 -21.21 -3.30 -6.78
N GLN A 255 -21.19 -4.62 -7.03
CA GLN A 255 -21.67 -5.66 -6.10
C GLN A 255 -20.58 -6.04 -5.10
N ILE A 256 -19.31 -6.04 -5.51
CA ILE A 256 -18.16 -6.41 -4.68
C ILE A 256 -17.37 -5.14 -4.34
N VAL A 257 -17.24 -4.84 -3.06
CA VAL A 257 -16.56 -3.64 -2.56
C VAL A 257 -15.53 -4.02 -1.51
N PHE A 258 -14.28 -3.63 -1.74
CA PHE A 258 -13.20 -3.75 -0.77
C PHE A 258 -13.01 -2.39 -0.10
N ILE A 259 -13.14 -2.34 1.21
CA ILE A 259 -12.97 -1.12 1.99
C ILE A 259 -11.59 -1.09 2.64
N ALA A 260 -10.84 -0.02 2.47
CA ALA A 260 -9.58 0.20 3.17
C ALA A 260 -9.82 0.78 4.59
N ALA A 261 -10.75 0.17 5.33
CA ALA A 261 -11.03 0.54 6.70
C ALA A 261 -9.89 0.07 7.60
N ASN A 262 -9.12 1.02 8.12
CA ASN A 262 -7.88 0.78 8.84
C ASN A 262 -8.02 0.84 10.37
N GLY A 263 -9.25 0.78 10.88
CA GLY A 263 -9.53 0.87 12.33
C GLY A 263 -9.49 2.29 12.89
N ASP A 264 -9.33 3.33 12.06
CA ASP A 264 -9.46 4.72 12.51
C ASP A 264 -10.95 5.13 12.56
N LYS A 265 -11.42 5.47 13.76
CA LYS A 265 -12.78 5.95 14.00
C LYS A 265 -13.17 7.17 13.16
N LYS A 266 -12.24 8.07 12.86
CA LYS A 266 -12.53 9.30 12.12
C LYS A 266 -12.91 9.02 10.67
N THR A 267 -12.27 8.03 10.06
CA THR A 267 -12.58 7.58 8.70
C THR A 267 -13.70 6.54 8.69
N GLY A 268 -13.83 5.74 9.74
CA GLY A 268 -14.78 4.64 9.89
C GLY A 268 -16.22 5.01 9.54
N LYS A 269 -16.72 6.14 10.05
CA LYS A 269 -18.08 6.64 9.81
C LYS A 269 -18.47 6.78 8.32
N HIS A 270 -17.48 6.96 7.43
CA HIS A 270 -17.74 7.10 5.99
C HIS A 270 -17.97 5.76 5.30
N TYR A 271 -17.55 4.66 5.91
CA TYR A 271 -17.80 3.31 5.40
C TYR A 271 -19.16 2.73 5.80
N GLU A 272 -19.82 3.26 6.84
CA GLU A 272 -21.09 2.75 7.34
C GLU A 272 -22.16 2.55 6.25
N PRO A 273 -22.38 3.50 5.31
CA PRO A 273 -23.37 3.31 4.23
C PRO A 273 -23.03 2.19 3.25
N LEU A 274 -21.78 1.68 3.28
CA LEU A 274 -21.33 0.60 2.40
C LEU A 274 -21.62 -0.78 3.01
N LEU A 275 -21.79 -0.86 4.33
CA LEU A 275 -22.04 -2.11 5.05
C LEU A 275 -23.50 -2.56 4.98
N SER A 276 -24.39 -1.72 4.44
CA SER A 276 -25.82 -2.01 4.29
C SER A 276 -26.17 -2.47 2.87
N GLY A 277 -27.18 -3.33 2.74
CA GLY A 277 -27.68 -3.86 1.45
C GLY A 277 -27.01 -5.17 1.05
N ASP A 278 -27.21 -5.57 -0.23
CA ASP A 278 -26.80 -6.87 -0.77
C ASP A 278 -25.35 -6.90 -1.28
N ARG A 279 -24.53 -5.89 -0.94
CA ARG A 279 -23.13 -5.82 -1.36
C ARG A 279 -22.28 -6.82 -0.60
N GLN A 280 -21.32 -7.36 -1.32
CA GLN A 280 -20.28 -8.20 -0.75
C GLN A 280 -19.10 -7.33 -0.33
N VAL A 281 -19.06 -6.95 0.94
CA VAL A 281 -18.01 -6.09 1.47
C VAL A 281 -16.86 -6.94 2.01
N ARG A 282 -15.64 -6.57 1.64
CA ARG A 282 -14.38 -7.17 2.12
C ARG A 282 -13.46 -6.11 2.68
N CYS A 283 -12.63 -6.52 3.65
CA CYS A 283 -11.55 -5.70 4.19
C CYS A 283 -10.39 -6.59 4.63
N PHE A 284 -9.24 -6.38 4.03
CA PHE A 284 -8.04 -7.16 4.32
C PHE A 284 -7.01 -6.40 5.16
N SER A 285 -7.34 -5.21 5.68
CA SER A 285 -6.45 -4.45 6.59
C SER A 285 -5.93 -5.27 7.79
N PRO A 286 -6.69 -6.25 8.37
CA PRO A 286 -6.16 -7.13 9.41
C PRO A 286 -4.98 -8.01 8.97
N LEU A 287 -4.65 -8.06 7.69
CA LEU A 287 -3.54 -8.84 7.14
C LEU A 287 -2.27 -7.99 6.91
N TYR A 288 -2.38 -6.65 6.86
CA TYR A 288 -1.23 -5.80 6.54
C TYR A 288 -1.06 -4.57 7.46
N GLY A 289 -2.04 -4.30 8.31
CA GLY A 289 -1.98 -3.18 9.26
C GLY A 289 -2.59 -1.88 8.73
N SER A 290 -2.71 -0.91 9.63
CA SER A 290 -3.29 0.40 9.35
C SER A 290 -2.27 1.31 8.66
N MET A 291 -2.58 1.73 7.43
CA MET A 291 -1.73 2.62 6.64
C MET A 291 -2.58 3.64 5.86
N PRO A 292 -2.10 4.89 5.67
CA PRO A 292 -2.77 5.87 4.81
C PRO A 292 -2.91 5.43 3.35
N VAL A 293 -2.03 4.53 2.90
CA VAL A 293 -2.03 3.97 1.53
C VAL A 293 -2.72 2.60 1.46
N GLY A 294 -3.57 2.26 2.42
CA GLY A 294 -4.19 0.93 2.59
C GLY A 294 -4.96 0.44 1.36
N VAL A 295 -5.58 1.34 0.59
CA VAL A 295 -6.31 0.97 -0.63
C VAL A 295 -5.44 0.29 -1.70
N ALA A 296 -4.12 0.55 -1.72
CA ALA A 296 -3.21 -0.15 -2.62
C ALA A 296 -3.06 -1.64 -2.25
N PHE A 297 -3.12 -1.95 -0.96
CA PHE A 297 -3.09 -3.33 -0.46
C PHE A 297 -4.42 -4.04 -0.73
N GLU A 298 -5.56 -3.36 -0.57
CA GLU A 298 -6.86 -3.87 -0.97
C GLU A 298 -6.92 -4.15 -2.49
N LEU A 299 -6.31 -3.29 -3.31
CA LEU A 299 -6.21 -3.50 -4.75
C LEU A 299 -5.39 -4.76 -5.09
N ALA A 300 -4.29 -5.01 -4.37
CA ALA A 300 -3.50 -6.23 -4.54
C ALA A 300 -4.32 -7.48 -4.15
N ALA A 301 -5.09 -7.43 -3.07
CA ALA A 301 -6.00 -8.50 -2.67
C ALA A 301 -7.11 -8.73 -3.71
N ALA A 302 -7.69 -7.65 -4.26
CA ALA A 302 -8.68 -7.73 -5.33
C ALA A 302 -8.12 -8.40 -6.59
N ALA A 303 -6.87 -8.09 -6.95
CA ALA A 303 -6.21 -8.73 -8.08
C ALA A 303 -5.98 -10.24 -7.85
N VAL A 304 -5.67 -10.66 -6.62
CA VAL A 304 -5.60 -12.09 -6.27
C VAL A 304 -6.97 -12.75 -6.45
N CYS A 305 -8.05 -12.13 -5.93
CA CYS A 305 -9.41 -12.66 -6.11
C CYS A 305 -9.78 -12.86 -7.59
N LEU A 306 -9.47 -11.87 -8.45
CA LEU A 306 -9.76 -11.96 -9.89
C LEU A 306 -8.93 -13.04 -10.59
N ARG A 307 -7.64 -13.18 -10.25
CA ARG A 307 -6.76 -14.22 -10.81
C ARG A 307 -7.22 -15.62 -10.44
N ASP A 308 -7.70 -15.79 -9.20
CA ASP A 308 -8.15 -17.08 -8.68
C ASP A 308 -9.62 -17.37 -9.02
N SER A 309 -10.35 -16.39 -9.58
CA SER A 309 -11.82 -16.41 -9.75
C SER A 309 -12.55 -16.76 -8.46
N LEU A 310 -12.03 -16.31 -7.33
CA LEU A 310 -12.50 -16.63 -5.99
C LEU A 310 -12.53 -15.37 -5.11
N LEU A 311 -13.67 -15.01 -4.58
CA LEU A 311 -13.78 -13.98 -3.56
C LEU A 311 -13.50 -14.61 -2.19
N TYR A 312 -12.35 -14.32 -1.63
CA TYR A 312 -11.97 -14.81 -0.31
C TYR A 312 -12.82 -14.19 0.78
N LYS A 313 -13.04 -14.95 1.86
CA LYS A 313 -13.73 -14.45 3.06
C LYS A 313 -12.92 -13.36 3.76
N ASN A 314 -13.59 -12.54 4.56
CA ASN A 314 -12.92 -11.59 5.44
C ASN A 314 -12.01 -12.29 6.46
N PRO A 315 -10.84 -11.73 6.79
CA PRO A 315 -10.00 -12.25 7.88
C PRO A 315 -10.65 -12.07 9.26
N VAL A 316 -11.58 -11.12 9.40
CA VAL A 316 -12.39 -10.85 10.61
C VAL A 316 -13.85 -10.83 10.21
N GLU A 317 -14.69 -11.48 10.99
CA GLU A 317 -16.13 -11.62 10.71
C GLU A 317 -16.85 -10.26 10.80
N MET A 318 -17.80 -10.05 9.89
CA MET A 318 -18.67 -8.88 9.86
C MET A 318 -19.98 -9.20 10.61
N GLY A 319 -19.96 -9.09 11.95
CA GLY A 319 -21.13 -9.34 12.80
C GLY A 319 -21.65 -10.78 12.69
N ASN A 320 -22.97 -10.96 12.62
CA ASN A 320 -23.62 -12.28 12.57
C ASN A 320 -23.70 -12.90 11.17
N ASN A 321 -23.16 -12.26 10.14
CA ASN A 321 -23.17 -12.81 8.79
C ASN A 321 -22.05 -13.82 8.64
N ILE A 322 -22.39 -15.04 8.27
CA ILE A 322 -21.42 -16.08 7.89
C ILE A 322 -20.78 -15.63 6.58
N ASP A 323 -19.55 -15.16 6.67
CA ASP A 323 -18.75 -14.81 5.53
C ASP A 323 -18.01 -16.06 5.04
N SER A 324 -18.23 -16.45 3.81
CA SER A 324 -17.56 -17.59 3.16
C SER A 324 -16.89 -17.15 1.87
N SER A 325 -15.84 -17.86 1.50
CA SER A 325 -15.26 -17.71 0.16
C SER A 325 -16.25 -18.23 -0.87
N GLN A 326 -16.35 -17.54 -2.02
CA GLN A 326 -17.28 -17.89 -3.09
C GLN A 326 -16.67 -17.65 -4.46
N ASP A 327 -17.07 -18.45 -5.45
CA ASP A 327 -16.64 -18.27 -6.82
C ASP A 327 -17.16 -16.96 -7.40
N ILE A 328 -16.34 -16.29 -8.16
CA ILE A 328 -16.68 -15.07 -8.92
C ILE A 328 -16.36 -15.26 -10.40
N PRO A 329 -17.08 -14.62 -11.31
CA PRO A 329 -16.73 -14.61 -12.72
C PRO A 329 -15.32 -14.06 -12.95
N TRP A 330 -14.62 -14.58 -13.95
CA TRP A 330 -13.28 -14.10 -14.32
C TRP A 330 -13.29 -12.61 -14.73
N ASP A 331 -14.41 -12.09 -15.24
CA ASP A 331 -14.65 -10.69 -15.64
C ASP A 331 -15.35 -9.87 -14.56
N ALA A 332 -15.35 -10.34 -13.31
CA ALA A 332 -15.92 -9.62 -12.18
C ALA A 332 -15.28 -8.24 -12.03
N GLU A 333 -16.05 -7.32 -11.49
CA GLU A 333 -15.60 -5.98 -11.12
C GLU A 333 -15.52 -5.88 -9.60
N ILE A 334 -14.34 -5.50 -9.08
CA ILE A 334 -14.12 -5.23 -7.65
C ILE A 334 -13.78 -3.75 -7.50
N THR A 335 -14.52 -3.06 -6.62
CA THR A 335 -14.22 -1.67 -6.28
C THR A 335 -13.55 -1.58 -4.93
N CYS A 336 -12.29 -1.12 -4.88
CA CYS A 336 -11.58 -0.80 -3.66
C CYS A 336 -11.80 0.67 -3.31
N ILE A 337 -12.11 1.00 -2.05
CA ILE A 337 -12.40 2.37 -1.63
C ILE A 337 -11.67 2.74 -0.34
N GLN A 338 -11.16 3.96 -0.31
CA GLN A 338 -10.59 4.62 0.86
C GLN A 338 -11.23 5.98 1.07
N TYR A 339 -11.50 6.33 2.33
CA TYR A 339 -11.93 7.68 2.75
C TYR A 339 -10.88 8.33 3.63
N ASP A 340 -10.78 9.65 3.55
CA ASP A 340 -10.12 10.47 4.57
C ASP A 340 -11.10 10.93 5.67
N GLU A 341 -10.58 11.61 6.69
CA GLU A 341 -11.38 12.15 7.81
C GLU A 341 -12.48 13.13 7.36
N LYS A 342 -12.30 13.81 6.21
CA LYS A 342 -13.22 14.82 5.66
C LYS A 342 -14.26 14.23 4.68
N GLY A 343 -14.25 12.91 4.49
CA GLY A 343 -15.12 12.20 3.55
C GLY A 343 -14.75 12.42 2.07
N ARG A 344 -13.49 12.80 1.80
CA ARG A 344 -12.94 12.69 0.45
C ARG A 344 -12.58 11.23 0.22
N TYR A 345 -12.75 10.75 -0.99
CA TYR A 345 -12.55 9.35 -1.32
C TYR A 345 -11.63 9.16 -2.53
N LEU A 346 -11.01 8.00 -2.55
CA LEU A 346 -10.47 7.36 -3.73
C LEU A 346 -11.20 6.02 -3.92
N ALA A 347 -11.79 5.81 -5.08
CA ALA A 347 -12.37 4.54 -5.49
C ALA A 347 -11.62 4.00 -6.71
N LEU A 348 -11.17 2.77 -6.62
CA LEU A 348 -10.41 2.05 -7.62
C LEU A 348 -11.23 0.86 -8.10
N LYS A 349 -11.66 0.87 -9.36
CA LYS A 349 -12.38 -0.24 -9.96
C LYS A 349 -11.42 -1.11 -10.74
N LEU A 350 -11.26 -2.35 -10.32
CA LEU A 350 -10.48 -3.37 -11.01
C LEU A 350 -11.43 -4.36 -11.68
N LYS A 351 -11.24 -4.57 -12.98
CA LYS A 351 -12.02 -5.50 -13.79
C LYS A 351 -11.10 -6.57 -14.34
N GLY A 352 -11.49 -7.84 -14.18
CA GLY A 352 -10.82 -8.96 -14.81
C GLY A 352 -10.96 -8.92 -16.33
N THR A 353 -9.93 -9.38 -17.04
CA THR A 353 -9.94 -9.58 -18.50
C THR A 353 -9.19 -10.85 -18.85
N ARG A 354 -9.63 -11.52 -19.92
CA ARG A 354 -8.94 -12.68 -20.50
C ARG A 354 -8.03 -12.28 -21.64
#